data_9440045938890d378673fa899db5868f
#
_entry.id   9440045938890d378673fa899db5868f
#
_cell.length_a   1.000
_cell.length_b   1.000
_cell.length_c   1.000
_cell.angle_alpha   90.00
_cell.angle_beta   90.00
_cell.angle_gamma   90.00
#
_symmetry.space_group_name_H-M   'P 1'
#
loop_
_entity.id
_entity.type
_entity.pdbx_description
1 polymer ?
#
loop_
_entity_poly.entity_id
_entity_poly.type
_entity_poly.pdbx_seq_one_letter_code
_entity_poly.pdbx_strand_id
1 'polypeptide(L)'
;GYLNITYAEWVSRWPKWTNEIAAMNVKVKELIPKRYKYKCKVIGDLMADIKLNSEKSLRNKEKHYIALLPGSKKAKLSVGIPFFLEVADHIAKENQNINFIIPIAPTTDKSEYLFFQSNKNPIAKYYSSKIKTIKNFKDSSFDYVIETSKKTKIYLIKKHPCYEILKECDLAITTVGANTAELAAISLPMLVVLPTQHLNMMNAWDGIFGVVGKISFINRFLTFIIKKFYFKKKKFFAWPNIKAKRMIVPERIGNISTIKIAREVLFLIKNKDQLKSIRDNLNKERGDKGAAKKLASIIVNSMKKL
;
A
#
# COMPACT_ATOMS: atom_id res chain seq x y z
N GLY A 1 16.74 34.06 3.97
CA GLY A 1 15.91 33.37 4.98
C GLY A 1 15.50 31.98 4.50
N TYR A 2 15.23 31.05 5.42
CA TYR A 2 14.73 29.71 5.07
C TYR A 2 13.19 29.70 5.13
N LEU A 3 12.53 29.29 4.04
CA LEU A 3 11.08 29.08 4.00
C LEU A 3 10.76 27.62 4.31
N ASN A 4 10.08 27.39 5.43
CA ASN A 4 9.63 26.07 5.84
C ASN A 4 8.11 25.95 5.72
N ILE A 5 7.64 25.19 4.75
CA ILE A 5 6.22 24.91 4.52
C ILE A 5 5.97 23.42 4.74
N THR A 6 4.99 23.09 5.56
CA THR A 6 4.66 21.70 5.89
C THR A 6 3.27 21.35 5.36
N TYR A 7 3.16 20.24 4.61
CA TYR A 7 1.88 19.61 4.35
C TYR A 7 1.52 18.66 5.51
N ALA A 8 0.35 18.88 6.10
CA ALA A 8 -0.12 18.10 7.24
C ALA A 8 -1.32 17.23 6.84
N GLU A 9 -1.12 15.92 6.83
CA GLU A 9 -2.18 14.92 6.61
C GLU A 9 -2.92 14.56 7.90
N TRP A 10 -2.23 14.59 9.05
CA TRP A 10 -2.75 14.20 10.37
C TRP A 10 -2.54 15.26 11.41
N VAL A 11 -1.28 15.57 11.72
CA VAL A 11 -0.87 16.55 12.72
C VAL A 11 0.41 17.21 12.25
N SER A 12 0.49 18.54 12.34
CA SER A 12 1.76 19.22 12.18
C SER A 12 2.66 18.97 13.39
N ARG A 13 3.74 18.22 13.22
CA ARG A 13 4.67 17.87 14.30
C ARG A 13 5.48 19.06 14.80
N TRP A 14 5.69 20.07 13.96
CA TRP A 14 6.60 21.19 14.21
C TRP A 14 6.01 22.57 13.89
N PRO A 15 4.80 22.91 14.40
CA PRO A 15 4.11 24.16 14.02
C PRO A 15 4.91 25.41 14.43
N LYS A 16 5.75 25.31 15.47
CA LYS A 16 6.62 26.42 15.93
C LYS A 16 7.63 26.83 14.84
N TRP A 17 8.21 25.84 14.17
CA TRP A 17 9.32 26.01 13.22
C TRP A 17 8.86 26.13 11.75
N THR A 18 7.56 26.13 11.51
CA THR A 18 6.97 26.19 10.19
C THR A 18 6.48 27.59 9.90
N ASN A 19 6.78 28.15 8.72
CA ASN A 19 6.26 29.43 8.28
C ASN A 19 4.79 29.32 7.88
N GLU A 20 4.42 28.34 7.07
CA GLU A 20 3.06 28.05 6.62
C GLU A 20 2.74 26.57 6.78
N ILE A 21 1.50 26.26 7.13
CA ILE A 21 1.00 24.89 7.26
C ILE A 21 -0.13 24.69 6.26
N ALA A 22 0.05 23.75 5.35
CA ALA A 22 -0.97 23.33 4.41
C ALA A 22 -1.66 22.06 4.96
N ALA A 23 -2.87 22.20 5.48
CA ALA A 23 -3.62 21.08 6.06
C ALA A 23 -4.47 20.37 5.00
N MET A 24 -4.50 19.04 5.05
CA MET A 24 -5.32 18.24 4.15
C MET A 24 -6.83 18.51 4.31
N ASN A 25 -7.28 18.75 5.53
CA ASN A 25 -8.70 19.02 5.80
C ASN A 25 -8.88 19.86 7.09
N VAL A 26 -10.12 20.27 7.35
CA VAL A 26 -10.49 21.08 8.51
C VAL A 26 -10.15 20.38 9.84
N LYS A 27 -10.38 19.06 9.93
CA LYS A 27 -10.07 18.29 11.16
C LYS A 27 -8.57 18.35 11.50
N VAL A 28 -7.69 18.28 10.50
CA VAL A 28 -6.25 18.44 10.70
C VAL A 28 -5.91 19.84 11.19
N LYS A 29 -6.55 20.88 10.62
CA LYS A 29 -6.40 22.26 11.10
C LYS A 29 -6.86 22.43 12.54
N GLU A 30 -7.92 21.75 12.95
CA GLU A 30 -8.42 21.79 14.34
C GLU A 30 -7.45 21.21 15.35
N LEU A 31 -6.66 20.20 14.95
CA LEU A 31 -5.64 19.56 15.80
C LEU A 31 -4.39 20.44 16.01
N ILE A 32 -4.23 21.53 15.25
CA ILE A 32 -3.12 22.46 15.39
C ILE A 32 -3.36 23.35 16.63
N PRO A 33 -2.36 23.54 17.51
CA PRO A 33 -2.49 24.42 18.66
C PRO A 33 -3.00 25.82 18.26
N LYS A 34 -3.93 26.39 19.05
CA LYS A 34 -4.62 27.67 18.73
C LYS A 34 -3.65 28.77 18.28
N ARG A 35 -2.51 28.92 18.99
CA ARG A 35 -1.46 29.92 18.71
C ARG A 35 -0.80 29.81 17.34
N TYR A 36 -0.95 28.68 16.61
CA TYR A 36 -0.36 28.47 15.28
C TYR A 36 -1.41 28.30 14.18
N LYS A 37 -2.73 28.34 14.50
CA LYS A 37 -3.79 28.16 13.51
C LYS A 37 -3.79 29.20 12.41
N TYR A 38 -3.29 30.42 12.70
CA TYR A 38 -3.18 31.51 11.71
C TYR A 38 -2.25 31.16 10.55
N LYS A 39 -1.24 30.30 10.78
CA LYS A 39 -0.32 29.80 9.74
C LYS A 39 -0.95 28.69 8.88
N CYS A 40 -2.13 28.20 9.24
CA CYS A 40 -2.68 27.00 8.63
C CYS A 40 -3.78 27.31 7.62
N LYS A 41 -3.59 26.84 6.38
CA LYS A 41 -4.58 26.87 5.30
C LYS A 41 -5.01 25.45 4.95
N VAL A 42 -6.31 25.24 4.79
CA VAL A 42 -6.84 23.96 4.30
C VAL A 42 -6.77 23.94 2.78
N ILE A 43 -6.03 22.99 2.23
CA ILE A 43 -5.79 22.92 0.78
C ILE A 43 -6.47 21.73 0.10
N GLY A 44 -6.77 20.67 0.85
CA GLY A 44 -7.27 19.39 0.30
C GLY A 44 -6.24 18.29 0.34
N ASP A 45 -6.61 17.15 -0.23
CA ASP A 45 -5.76 15.96 -0.33
C ASP A 45 -4.93 16.01 -1.61
N LEU A 46 -3.60 16.07 -1.49
CA LEU A 46 -2.69 16.09 -2.64
C LEU A 46 -2.83 14.84 -3.52
N MET A 47 -3.23 13.72 -2.93
CA MET A 47 -3.45 12.49 -3.69
C MET A 47 -4.68 12.58 -4.63
N ALA A 48 -5.61 13.52 -4.38
CA ALA A 48 -6.74 13.75 -5.27
C ALA A 48 -6.33 14.34 -6.65
N ASP A 49 -5.15 14.94 -6.71
CA ASP A 49 -4.61 15.58 -7.93
C ASP A 49 -3.83 14.63 -8.84
N ILE A 50 -3.77 13.33 -8.51
CA ILE A 50 -3.11 12.35 -9.39
C ILE A 50 -3.72 12.43 -10.78
N LYS A 51 -2.86 12.75 -11.76
CA LYS A 51 -3.21 12.71 -13.19
C LYS A 51 -3.03 11.29 -13.70
N LEU A 52 -4.02 10.79 -14.38
CA LEU A 52 -3.99 9.50 -15.07
C LEU A 52 -3.94 9.79 -16.56
N ASN A 53 -2.86 9.40 -17.22
CA ASN A 53 -2.76 9.48 -18.68
C ASN A 53 -3.47 8.27 -19.26
N SER A 54 -4.24 8.47 -20.35
CA SER A 54 -5.09 7.44 -20.94
C SER A 54 -4.35 6.44 -21.85
N GLU A 55 -3.03 6.55 -21.96
CA GLU A 55 -2.27 5.95 -23.08
C GLU A 55 -1.89 4.48 -22.95
N LYS A 56 -2.09 3.81 -21.81
CA LYS A 56 -1.71 2.40 -21.68
C LYS A 56 -2.87 1.57 -21.13
N SER A 57 -3.43 0.75 -22.01
CA SER A 57 -4.43 -0.25 -21.67
C SER A 57 -3.76 -1.61 -21.48
N LEU A 58 -4.19 -2.37 -20.49
CA LEU A 58 -3.91 -3.80 -20.41
C LEU A 58 -4.57 -4.46 -21.62
N ARG A 59 -3.76 -5.05 -22.51
CA ARG A 59 -4.19 -5.48 -23.86
C ARG A 59 -5.29 -6.53 -23.89
N ASN A 60 -5.45 -7.31 -22.82
CA ASN A 60 -6.44 -8.38 -22.81
C ASN A 60 -7.60 -8.06 -21.86
N LYS A 61 -8.68 -7.49 -22.43
CA LYS A 61 -9.89 -7.12 -21.68
C LYS A 61 -10.73 -8.32 -21.21
N GLU A 62 -10.45 -9.52 -21.71
CA GLU A 62 -11.17 -10.74 -21.31
C GLU A 62 -10.60 -11.34 -20.02
N LYS A 63 -9.42 -10.93 -19.60
CA LYS A 63 -8.76 -11.40 -18.38
C LYS A 63 -8.99 -10.43 -17.23
N HIS A 64 -9.12 -10.99 -16.04
CA HIS A 64 -9.07 -10.24 -14.79
C HIS A 64 -7.62 -9.94 -14.40
N TYR A 65 -7.39 -8.77 -13.82
CA TYR A 65 -6.08 -8.38 -13.33
C TYR A 65 -6.13 -8.06 -11.85
N ILE A 66 -5.25 -8.69 -11.08
CA ILE A 66 -5.08 -8.45 -9.65
C ILE A 66 -3.71 -7.86 -9.40
N ALA A 67 -3.67 -6.66 -8.79
CA ALA A 67 -2.43 -6.06 -8.34
C ALA A 67 -2.01 -6.61 -6.97
N LEU A 68 -0.76 -7.01 -6.85
CA LEU A 68 -0.16 -7.49 -5.60
C LEU A 68 0.87 -6.46 -5.13
N LEU A 69 0.64 -5.84 -3.96
CA LEU A 69 1.52 -4.81 -3.41
C LEU A 69 2.13 -5.25 -2.08
N PRO A 70 3.25 -5.99 -2.11
CA PRO A 70 3.88 -6.54 -0.90
C PRO A 70 4.52 -5.47 -0.01
N GLY A 71 4.66 -4.24 -0.51
CA GLY A 71 5.36 -3.14 0.13
C GLY A 71 6.73 -2.87 -0.48
N SER A 72 7.45 -1.88 0.07
CA SER A 72 8.76 -1.42 -0.43
C SER A 72 9.92 -1.63 0.57
N LYS A 73 9.62 -1.84 1.85
CA LYS A 73 10.64 -2.05 2.89
C LYS A 73 10.96 -3.53 3.04
N LYS A 74 12.22 -3.87 3.32
CA LYS A 74 12.70 -5.25 3.49
C LYS A 74 11.85 -6.07 4.44
N ALA A 75 11.47 -5.50 5.60
CA ALA A 75 10.59 -6.17 6.57
C ALA A 75 9.21 -6.52 6.00
N LYS A 76 8.65 -5.69 5.12
CA LYS A 76 7.37 -5.99 4.45
C LYS A 76 7.54 -7.01 3.33
N LEU A 77 8.61 -6.89 2.54
CA LEU A 77 8.91 -7.79 1.44
C LEU A 77 9.19 -9.21 1.92
N SER A 78 9.85 -9.36 3.09
CA SER A 78 10.14 -10.68 3.67
C SER A 78 8.89 -11.52 3.98
N VAL A 79 7.80 -10.87 4.33
CA VAL A 79 6.49 -11.53 4.53
C VAL A 79 5.63 -11.48 3.27
N GLY A 80 5.56 -10.29 2.65
CA GLY A 80 4.63 -10.02 1.56
C GLY A 80 4.92 -10.86 0.31
N ILE A 81 6.20 -11.03 -0.07
CA ILE A 81 6.55 -11.80 -1.27
C ILE A 81 6.14 -13.27 -1.12
N PRO A 82 6.59 -14.04 -0.10
CA PRO A 82 6.17 -15.43 0.06
C PRO A 82 4.65 -15.57 0.19
N PHE A 83 4.01 -14.70 0.95
CA PHE A 83 2.57 -14.72 1.18
C PHE A 83 1.78 -14.50 -0.12
N PHE A 84 2.13 -13.47 -0.89
CA PHE A 84 1.37 -13.14 -2.11
C PHE A 84 1.60 -14.11 -3.25
N LEU A 85 2.79 -14.71 -3.36
CA LEU A 85 3.03 -15.77 -4.32
C LEU A 85 2.12 -16.97 -4.04
N GLU A 86 1.98 -17.38 -2.77
CA GLU A 86 1.11 -18.50 -2.42
C GLU A 86 -0.38 -18.15 -2.58
N VAL A 87 -0.80 -16.93 -2.28
CA VAL A 87 -2.16 -16.45 -2.57
C VAL A 87 -2.43 -16.51 -4.08
N ALA A 88 -1.50 -16.03 -4.91
CA ALA A 88 -1.62 -16.07 -6.37
C ALA A 88 -1.73 -17.51 -6.89
N ASP A 89 -0.93 -18.45 -6.37
CA ASP A 89 -0.99 -19.84 -6.74
C ASP A 89 -2.35 -20.48 -6.38
N HIS A 90 -2.90 -20.16 -5.21
CA HIS A 90 -4.23 -20.64 -4.82
C HIS A 90 -5.34 -20.07 -5.73
N ILE A 91 -5.25 -18.79 -6.09
CA ILE A 91 -6.21 -18.17 -7.00
C ILE A 91 -6.12 -18.77 -8.40
N ALA A 92 -4.89 -18.89 -8.95
CA ALA A 92 -4.66 -19.40 -10.28
C ALA A 92 -5.09 -20.87 -10.44
N LYS A 93 -5.01 -21.66 -9.37
CA LYS A 93 -5.51 -23.05 -9.35
C LYS A 93 -7.02 -23.11 -9.59
N GLU A 94 -7.78 -22.18 -9.02
CA GLU A 94 -9.24 -22.13 -9.12
C GLU A 94 -9.73 -21.35 -10.35
N ASN A 95 -8.96 -20.36 -10.81
CA ASN A 95 -9.32 -19.54 -11.97
C ASN A 95 -8.08 -19.10 -12.76
N GLN A 96 -7.84 -19.75 -13.89
CA GLN A 96 -6.73 -19.46 -14.79
C GLN A 96 -6.92 -18.18 -15.63
N ASN A 97 -8.11 -17.57 -15.57
CA ASN A 97 -8.40 -16.32 -16.30
C ASN A 97 -7.99 -15.06 -15.52
N ILE A 98 -7.20 -15.23 -14.45
CA ILE A 98 -6.69 -14.13 -13.62
C ILE A 98 -5.19 -13.97 -13.84
N ASN A 99 -4.78 -12.74 -14.16
CA ASN A 99 -3.39 -12.32 -14.23
C ASN A 99 -2.99 -11.53 -12.98
N PHE A 100 -1.75 -11.68 -12.55
CA PHE A 100 -1.22 -10.98 -11.39
C PHE A 100 -0.15 -9.98 -11.81
N ILE A 101 -0.17 -8.79 -11.17
CA ILE A 101 0.76 -7.71 -11.45
C ILE A 101 1.41 -7.27 -10.14
N ILE A 102 2.73 -7.12 -10.13
CA ILE A 102 3.47 -6.51 -9.01
C ILE A 102 4.20 -5.26 -9.52
N PRO A 103 3.84 -4.06 -9.05
CA PRO A 103 4.69 -2.89 -9.22
C PRO A 103 5.96 -3.05 -8.38
N ILE A 104 7.12 -2.95 -9.00
CA ILE A 104 8.41 -2.96 -8.30
C ILE A 104 8.63 -1.57 -7.69
N ALA A 105 8.84 -1.49 -6.39
CA ALA A 105 9.16 -0.22 -5.74
C ALA A 105 10.52 0.30 -6.26
N PRO A 106 10.71 1.63 -6.42
CA PRO A 106 11.97 2.20 -6.93
C PRO A 106 13.22 1.81 -6.12
N THR A 107 13.03 1.43 -4.86
CA THR A 107 14.10 1.01 -3.94
C THR A 107 14.35 -0.50 -3.97
N THR A 108 13.67 -1.25 -4.84
CA THR A 108 13.70 -2.72 -4.89
C THR A 108 14.16 -3.18 -6.26
N ASP A 109 15.06 -4.17 -6.31
CA ASP A 109 15.46 -4.85 -7.55
C ASP A 109 14.78 -6.22 -7.67
N LYS A 110 14.73 -6.76 -8.90
CA LYS A 110 14.16 -8.10 -9.16
C LYS A 110 14.89 -9.21 -8.39
N SER A 111 16.17 -9.06 -8.12
CA SER A 111 16.96 -10.01 -7.35
C SER A 111 16.51 -10.13 -5.90
N GLU A 112 15.94 -9.09 -5.33
CA GLU A 112 15.39 -9.13 -3.97
C GLU A 112 14.17 -10.07 -3.87
N TYR A 113 13.41 -10.25 -4.96
CA TYR A 113 12.31 -11.22 -4.98
C TYR A 113 12.83 -12.65 -4.80
N LEU A 114 13.96 -12.99 -5.47
CA LEU A 114 14.63 -14.29 -5.28
C LEU A 114 15.19 -14.43 -3.87
N PHE A 115 15.80 -13.35 -3.35
CA PHE A 115 16.34 -13.31 -1.99
C PHE A 115 15.25 -13.59 -0.96
N PHE A 116 14.09 -12.91 -1.03
CA PHE A 116 13.01 -13.10 -0.06
C PHE A 116 12.27 -14.44 -0.22
N GLN A 117 12.51 -15.17 -1.29
CA GLN A 117 12.04 -16.55 -1.48
C GLN A 117 13.06 -17.62 -1.14
N SER A 118 14.31 -17.25 -0.88
CA SER A 118 15.39 -18.18 -0.55
C SER A 118 15.37 -18.58 0.93
N ASN A 119 16.22 -19.55 1.29
CA ASN A 119 16.43 -19.97 2.68
C ASN A 119 17.03 -18.87 3.58
N LYS A 120 17.54 -17.78 2.97
CA LYS A 120 18.01 -16.59 3.70
C LYS A 120 16.86 -15.81 4.35
N ASN A 121 15.64 -15.99 3.86
CA ASN A 121 14.44 -15.47 4.51
C ASN A 121 13.78 -16.57 5.35
N PRO A 122 13.87 -16.52 6.69
CA PRO A 122 13.31 -17.55 7.56
C PRO A 122 11.77 -17.67 7.45
N ILE A 123 11.11 -16.65 6.90
CA ILE A 123 9.65 -16.65 6.69
C ILE A 123 9.28 -17.47 5.45
N ALA A 124 10.13 -17.52 4.46
CA ALA A 124 9.85 -18.23 3.19
C ALA A 124 9.58 -19.74 3.38
N LYS A 125 10.11 -20.36 4.45
CA LYS A 125 9.87 -21.78 4.75
C LYS A 125 8.43 -22.13 5.12
N TYR A 126 7.65 -21.13 5.56
CA TYR A 126 6.24 -21.35 5.92
C TYR A 126 5.29 -21.33 4.72
N TYR A 127 5.81 -21.04 3.53
CA TYR A 127 5.04 -20.98 2.29
C TYR A 127 5.56 -21.97 1.26
N SER A 128 4.64 -22.70 0.63
CA SER A 128 4.98 -23.74 -0.34
C SER A 128 5.33 -23.20 -1.72
N SER A 129 4.79 -22.02 -2.06
CA SER A 129 5.02 -21.40 -3.36
C SER A 129 6.41 -20.79 -3.44
N LYS A 130 7.14 -21.13 -4.51
CA LYS A 130 8.52 -20.64 -4.75
C LYS A 130 8.62 -20.00 -6.13
N ILE A 131 9.52 -19.06 -6.29
CA ILE A 131 9.89 -18.54 -7.61
C ILE A 131 10.75 -19.59 -8.31
N LYS A 132 10.28 -20.08 -9.44
CA LYS A 132 11.03 -20.98 -10.32
C LYS A 132 11.96 -20.20 -11.24
N THR A 133 11.41 -19.17 -11.90
CA THR A 133 12.17 -18.31 -12.81
C THR A 133 11.68 -16.85 -12.74
N ILE A 134 12.60 -15.92 -13.03
CA ILE A 134 12.28 -14.53 -13.38
C ILE A 134 12.92 -14.26 -14.74
N LYS A 135 12.11 -13.98 -15.75
CA LYS A 135 12.57 -13.71 -17.11
C LYS A 135 12.23 -12.28 -17.52
N ASN A 136 13.04 -11.69 -18.41
CA ASN A 136 12.66 -10.46 -19.08
C ASN A 136 11.40 -10.73 -19.90
N PHE A 137 10.50 -9.78 -19.90
CA PHE A 137 9.26 -9.87 -20.67
C PHE A 137 9.23 -8.71 -21.66
N LYS A 138 9.24 -9.03 -22.96
CA LYS A 138 9.23 -8.01 -24.03
C LYS A 138 7.79 -7.60 -24.35
N ASP A 139 7.14 -6.92 -23.42
CA ASP A 139 5.84 -6.31 -23.63
C ASP A 139 5.91 -4.82 -23.26
N SER A 140 5.12 -3.98 -23.92
CA SER A 140 5.09 -2.53 -23.67
C SER A 140 4.61 -2.16 -22.26
N SER A 141 3.94 -3.09 -21.56
CA SER A 141 3.32 -2.85 -20.24
C SER A 141 4.07 -3.49 -19.10
N PHE A 142 4.87 -4.54 -19.34
CA PHE A 142 5.53 -5.33 -18.30
C PHE A 142 7.02 -5.50 -18.61
N ASP A 143 7.85 -5.46 -17.56
CA ASP A 143 9.31 -5.60 -17.68
C ASP A 143 9.80 -7.03 -17.48
N TYR A 144 9.16 -7.75 -16.54
CA TYR A 144 9.53 -9.13 -16.21
C TYR A 144 8.29 -9.97 -15.96
N VAL A 145 8.51 -11.30 -16.02
CA VAL A 145 7.54 -12.30 -15.57
C VAL A 145 8.20 -13.24 -14.58
N ILE A 146 7.55 -13.41 -13.42
CA ILE A 146 7.83 -14.49 -12.48
C ILE A 146 6.98 -15.70 -12.88
N GLU A 147 7.60 -16.88 -12.91
CA GLU A 147 6.90 -18.15 -12.91
C GLU A 147 7.13 -18.83 -11.57
N THR A 148 6.05 -19.19 -10.88
CA THR A 148 6.12 -19.91 -9.61
C THR A 148 6.35 -21.41 -9.84
N SER A 149 6.72 -22.12 -8.77
CA SER A 149 6.83 -23.59 -8.79
C SER A 149 5.52 -24.30 -9.19
N LYS A 150 4.38 -23.63 -9.03
CA LYS A 150 3.04 -24.10 -9.43
C LYS A 150 2.60 -23.58 -10.80
N LYS A 151 3.54 -23.01 -11.60
CA LYS A 151 3.34 -22.49 -12.96
C LYS A 151 2.48 -21.23 -13.03
N THR A 152 2.20 -20.54 -11.91
CA THR A 152 1.51 -19.24 -11.94
C THR A 152 2.43 -18.17 -12.49
N LYS A 153 1.91 -17.34 -13.41
CA LYS A 153 2.63 -16.20 -13.98
C LYS A 153 2.24 -14.93 -13.27
N ILE A 154 3.26 -14.13 -12.88
CA ILE A 154 3.10 -12.85 -12.21
C ILE A 154 3.97 -11.84 -12.93
N TYR A 155 3.35 -10.78 -13.45
CA TYR A 155 4.02 -9.74 -14.23
C TYR A 155 4.57 -8.65 -13.34
N LEU A 156 5.80 -8.22 -13.58
CA LEU A 156 6.45 -7.16 -12.83
C LEU A 156 6.56 -5.89 -13.66
N ILE A 157 6.33 -4.73 -13.02
CA ILE A 157 6.40 -3.41 -13.64
C ILE A 157 7.44 -2.57 -12.91
N LYS A 158 8.45 -2.08 -13.64
CA LYS A 158 9.47 -1.15 -13.13
C LYS A 158 9.00 0.30 -13.12
N LYS A 159 8.15 0.68 -14.09
CA LYS A 159 7.67 2.06 -14.19
C LYS A 159 7.05 2.50 -12.87
N HIS A 160 7.50 3.62 -12.34
CA HIS A 160 6.94 4.21 -11.12
C HIS A 160 6.70 5.72 -11.33
N PRO A 161 5.52 6.22 -10.96
CA PRO A 161 4.31 5.49 -10.61
C PRO A 161 3.69 4.79 -11.85
N CYS A 162 2.96 3.71 -11.63
CA CYS A 162 2.26 2.96 -12.69
C CYS A 162 0.73 2.99 -12.49
N TYR A 163 0.21 4.13 -12.09
CA TYR A 163 -1.21 4.30 -11.73
C TYR A 163 -2.16 3.99 -12.89
N GLU A 164 -1.74 4.25 -14.13
CA GLU A 164 -2.52 3.95 -15.34
C GLU A 164 -2.81 2.45 -15.46
N ILE A 165 -1.78 1.61 -15.22
CA ILE A 165 -1.92 0.15 -15.26
C ILE A 165 -2.69 -0.35 -14.04
N LEU A 166 -2.38 0.17 -12.85
CA LEU A 166 -3.07 -0.22 -11.62
C LEU A 166 -4.56 0.09 -11.67
N LYS A 167 -4.97 1.21 -12.27
CA LYS A 167 -6.38 1.58 -12.40
C LYS A 167 -7.18 0.59 -13.24
N GLU A 168 -6.55 -0.13 -14.16
CA GLU A 168 -7.19 -1.14 -14.99
C GLU A 168 -7.34 -2.49 -14.30
N CYS A 169 -6.71 -2.67 -13.12
CA CYS A 169 -6.92 -3.87 -12.32
C CYS A 169 -8.33 -3.89 -11.72
N ASP A 170 -8.88 -5.08 -11.55
CA ASP A 170 -10.17 -5.28 -10.90
C ASP A 170 -10.07 -5.09 -9.40
N LEU A 171 -8.98 -5.59 -8.81
CA LEU A 171 -8.73 -5.60 -7.37
C LEU A 171 -7.23 -5.50 -7.09
N ALA A 172 -6.88 -4.91 -5.96
CA ALA A 172 -5.53 -5.01 -5.39
C ALA A 172 -5.53 -5.81 -4.09
N ILE A 173 -4.49 -6.62 -3.86
CA ILE A 173 -4.17 -7.17 -2.55
C ILE A 173 -2.93 -6.42 -2.07
N THR A 174 -3.04 -5.73 -0.95
CA THR A 174 -1.97 -4.85 -0.47
C THR A 174 -1.70 -5.02 1.02
N THR A 175 -0.46 -4.76 1.42
CA THR A 175 -0.13 -4.62 2.85
C THR A 175 -0.53 -3.23 3.35
N VAL A 176 -0.69 -3.11 4.68
CA VAL A 176 -0.95 -1.83 5.35
C VAL A 176 0.18 -0.82 5.04
N GLY A 177 -0.16 0.42 4.70
CA GLY A 177 0.80 1.51 4.49
C GLY A 177 0.36 2.52 3.43
N ALA A 178 1.32 3.30 2.89
CA ALA A 178 1.09 4.33 1.89
C ALA A 178 0.38 3.82 0.63
N ASN A 179 0.64 2.57 0.23
CA ASN A 179 -0.05 1.93 -0.89
C ASN A 179 -1.57 2.05 -0.80
N THR A 180 -2.14 2.00 0.44
CA THR A 180 -3.61 2.10 0.60
C THR A 180 -4.15 3.48 0.28
N ALA A 181 -3.35 4.53 0.46
CA ALA A 181 -3.70 5.90 0.05
C ALA A 181 -3.59 6.07 -1.47
N GLU A 182 -2.53 5.53 -2.08
CA GLU A 182 -2.31 5.57 -3.53
C GLU A 182 -3.42 4.84 -4.29
N LEU A 183 -3.75 3.62 -3.85
CA LEU A 183 -4.85 2.83 -4.44
C LEU A 183 -6.21 3.51 -4.25
N ALA A 184 -6.45 4.14 -3.10
CA ALA A 184 -7.66 4.92 -2.86
C ALA A 184 -7.74 6.14 -3.80
N ALA A 185 -6.62 6.82 -4.05
CA ALA A 185 -6.56 7.98 -4.93
C ALA A 185 -6.92 7.65 -6.40
N ILE A 186 -6.61 6.45 -6.85
CA ILE A 186 -7.01 5.96 -8.18
C ILE A 186 -8.32 5.16 -8.15
N SER A 187 -8.96 5.08 -6.98
CA SER A 187 -10.23 4.35 -6.74
C SER A 187 -10.18 2.87 -7.13
N LEU A 188 -9.02 2.24 -6.95
CA LEU A 188 -8.88 0.80 -7.15
C LEU A 188 -9.40 0.06 -5.92
N PRO A 189 -10.41 -0.82 -6.04
CA PRO A 189 -10.83 -1.71 -4.96
C PRO A 189 -9.63 -2.49 -4.43
N MET A 190 -9.57 -2.67 -3.10
CA MET A 190 -8.45 -3.37 -2.49
C MET A 190 -8.88 -4.24 -1.31
N LEU A 191 -8.18 -5.34 -1.12
CA LEU A 191 -8.16 -6.13 0.09
C LEU A 191 -6.86 -5.88 0.84
N VAL A 192 -6.95 -5.31 2.04
CA VAL A 192 -5.77 -4.97 2.84
C VAL A 192 -5.45 -6.12 3.78
N VAL A 193 -4.22 -6.62 3.75
CA VAL A 193 -3.78 -7.75 4.56
C VAL A 193 -2.61 -7.39 5.44
N LEU A 194 -2.63 -7.87 6.68
CA LEU A 194 -1.51 -7.78 7.61
C LEU A 194 -1.35 -9.12 8.35
N PRO A 195 -0.58 -10.07 7.79
CA PRO A 195 -0.27 -11.33 8.45
C PRO A 195 0.58 -11.07 9.70
N THR A 196 0.02 -11.31 10.89
CA THR A 196 0.73 -11.04 12.16
C THR A 196 1.47 -12.26 12.71
N GLN A 197 1.31 -13.43 12.09
CA GLN A 197 1.96 -14.68 12.51
C GLN A 197 3.49 -14.60 12.43
N HIS A 198 4.04 -13.69 11.61
CA HIS A 198 5.49 -13.53 11.40
C HIS A 198 6.05 -12.21 11.92
N LEU A 199 5.28 -11.43 12.71
CA LEU A 199 5.74 -10.10 13.20
C LEU A 199 7.05 -10.16 13.98
N ASN A 200 7.25 -11.21 14.79
CA ASN A 200 8.50 -11.37 15.55
C ASN A 200 9.74 -11.51 14.64
N MET A 201 9.54 -12.07 13.44
CA MET A 201 10.60 -12.29 12.46
C MET A 201 10.83 -11.06 11.57
N MET A 202 9.79 -10.23 11.38
CA MET A 202 9.89 -8.97 10.63
C MET A 202 10.79 -7.95 11.32
N ASN A 203 10.77 -7.90 12.66
CA ASN A 203 11.55 -6.96 13.45
C ASN A 203 13.06 -7.14 13.26
N ALA A 204 13.51 -8.31 12.83
CA ALA A 204 14.91 -8.56 12.52
C ALA A 204 15.42 -7.80 11.27
N TRP A 205 14.52 -7.26 10.45
CA TRP A 205 14.86 -6.57 9.21
C TRP A 205 14.82 -5.03 9.31
N ASP A 206 14.20 -4.47 10.37
CA ASP A 206 14.15 -3.02 10.58
C ASP A 206 15.29 -2.60 11.54
N GLY A 207 16.36 -2.01 10.99
CA GLY A 207 17.67 -1.73 11.58
C GLY A 207 17.76 -1.20 13.03
N ILE A 208 16.86 -0.33 13.49
CA ILE A 208 16.88 0.17 14.90
C ILE A 208 16.42 -0.91 15.88
N PHE A 209 15.48 -1.76 15.49
CA PHE A 209 15.03 -2.88 16.31
C PHE A 209 15.95 -4.10 16.21
N GLY A 210 16.80 -4.18 15.17
CA GLY A 210 17.81 -5.24 15.03
C GLY A 210 18.88 -5.22 16.12
N VAL A 211 19.22 -4.05 16.66
CA VAL A 211 20.18 -3.91 17.77
C VAL A 211 19.54 -4.28 19.10
N VAL A 212 18.28 -3.91 19.33
CA VAL A 212 17.49 -4.27 20.53
C VAL A 212 16.94 -5.69 20.44
N GLY A 213 16.80 -6.23 19.21
CA GLY A 213 16.25 -7.56 18.91
C GLY A 213 17.10 -8.75 19.36
N LYS A 214 18.33 -8.53 19.83
CA LYS A 214 19.16 -9.57 20.47
C LYS A 214 18.62 -10.02 21.84
N ILE A 215 17.66 -9.29 22.42
CA ILE A 215 17.00 -9.67 23.67
C ILE A 215 15.62 -10.25 23.34
N SER A 216 15.58 -11.55 23.10
CA SER A 216 14.38 -12.32 22.66
C SER A 216 13.13 -12.11 23.55
N PHE A 217 13.31 -11.79 24.81
CA PHE A 217 12.22 -11.57 25.79
C PHE A 217 11.52 -10.22 25.58
N ILE A 218 12.27 -9.16 25.26
CA ILE A 218 11.71 -7.80 25.04
C ILE A 218 10.88 -7.76 23.77
N ASN A 219 11.28 -8.47 22.72
CA ASN A 219 10.52 -8.57 21.49
C ASN A 219 9.17 -9.29 21.66
N ARG A 220 9.11 -10.34 22.47
CA ARG A 220 7.84 -11.02 22.80
C ARG A 220 6.91 -10.09 23.59
N PHE A 221 7.43 -9.34 24.54
CA PHE A 221 6.66 -8.41 25.35
C PHE A 221 6.17 -7.20 24.54
N LEU A 222 7.02 -6.59 23.71
CA LEU A 222 6.64 -5.52 22.77
C LEU A 222 5.61 -5.99 21.75
N THR A 223 5.78 -7.18 21.20
CA THR A 223 4.79 -7.76 20.27
C THR A 223 3.46 -8.05 20.96
N PHE A 224 3.50 -8.50 22.22
CA PHE A 224 2.30 -8.71 23.04
C PHE A 224 1.60 -7.38 23.34
N ILE A 225 2.35 -6.32 23.71
CA ILE A 225 1.81 -4.98 23.95
C ILE A 225 1.23 -4.40 22.66
N ILE A 226 1.93 -4.49 21.53
CA ILE A 226 1.44 -4.04 20.22
C ILE A 226 0.17 -4.81 19.86
N LYS A 227 0.15 -6.13 20.00
CA LYS A 227 -1.06 -6.94 19.80
C LYS A 227 -2.19 -6.51 20.75
N LYS A 228 -1.92 -6.37 22.05
CA LYS A 228 -2.94 -6.04 23.05
C LYS A 228 -3.48 -4.61 22.91
N PHE A 229 -2.63 -3.62 22.63
CA PHE A 229 -3.04 -2.22 22.52
C PHE A 229 -3.58 -1.85 21.15
N TYR A 230 -2.98 -2.37 20.04
CA TYR A 230 -3.44 -2.06 18.69
C TYR A 230 -4.72 -2.80 18.32
N PHE A 231 -4.89 -4.07 18.75
CA PHE A 231 -6.06 -4.86 18.39
C PHE A 231 -7.25 -4.68 19.34
N LYS A 232 -7.05 -4.20 20.56
CA LYS A 232 -8.15 -3.98 21.52
C LYS A 232 -9.05 -2.77 21.20
N LYS A 233 -8.53 -1.75 20.51
CA LYS A 233 -9.36 -0.67 19.96
C LYS A 233 -9.58 -0.99 18.51
N LYS A 234 -10.83 -1.17 18.07
CA LYS A 234 -11.22 -1.34 16.64
C LYS A 234 -10.67 -0.16 15.80
N LYS A 235 -9.39 -0.20 15.46
CA LYS A 235 -8.74 0.82 14.63
C LYS A 235 -8.64 0.29 13.22
N PHE A 236 -8.98 1.12 12.27
CA PHE A 236 -8.72 0.87 10.87
C PHE A 236 -7.23 1.06 10.56
N PHE A 237 -6.74 0.33 9.56
CA PHE A 237 -5.34 0.35 9.13
C PHE A 237 -5.18 0.85 7.70
N ALA A 238 -6.18 0.63 6.86
CA ALA A 238 -6.22 1.20 5.52
C ALA A 238 -6.55 2.69 5.58
N TRP A 239 -5.80 3.49 4.83
CA TRP A 239 -6.01 4.93 4.77
C TRP A 239 -7.46 5.36 4.51
N PRO A 240 -8.17 4.80 3.48
CA PRO A 240 -9.54 5.19 3.22
C PRO A 240 -10.48 4.88 4.40
N ASN A 241 -10.30 3.75 5.10
CA ASN A 241 -11.12 3.40 6.25
C ASN A 241 -10.86 4.34 7.45
N ILE A 242 -9.59 4.72 7.66
CA ILE A 242 -9.23 5.68 8.73
C ILE A 242 -9.83 7.05 8.44
N LYS A 243 -9.74 7.52 7.19
CA LYS A 243 -10.26 8.82 6.75
C LYS A 243 -11.79 8.88 6.91
N ALA A 244 -12.47 7.84 6.44
CA ALA A 244 -13.92 7.73 6.52
C ALA A 244 -14.47 7.37 7.90
N LYS A 245 -13.63 6.88 8.82
CA LYS A 245 -14.02 6.30 10.13
C LYS A 245 -15.01 5.13 10.02
N ARG A 246 -15.06 4.48 8.87
CA ARG A 246 -15.86 3.29 8.56
C ARG A 246 -15.11 2.38 7.59
N MET A 247 -15.54 1.14 7.49
CA MET A 247 -14.94 0.18 6.56
C MET A 247 -15.45 0.47 5.13
N ILE A 248 -14.56 0.95 4.28
CA ILE A 248 -14.77 1.13 2.83
C ILE A 248 -14.17 -0.04 2.08
N VAL A 249 -12.96 -0.43 2.48
CA VAL A 249 -12.23 -1.57 1.92
C VAL A 249 -12.06 -2.64 2.98
N PRO A 250 -12.18 -3.93 2.65
CA PRO A 250 -11.97 -5.01 3.61
C PRO A 250 -10.53 -5.04 4.11
N GLU A 251 -10.38 -5.28 5.42
CA GLU A 251 -9.10 -5.47 6.10
C GLU A 251 -9.06 -6.84 6.75
N ARG A 252 -7.96 -7.57 6.55
CA ARG A 252 -7.70 -8.86 7.18
C ARG A 252 -6.38 -8.78 7.93
N ILE A 253 -6.48 -8.81 9.26
CA ILE A 253 -5.37 -8.57 10.17
C ILE A 253 -5.33 -9.70 11.19
N GLY A 254 -4.17 -10.27 11.42
CA GLY A 254 -4.01 -11.34 12.37
C GLY A 254 -3.30 -12.57 11.81
N ASN A 255 -3.62 -13.73 12.36
CA ASN A 255 -3.16 -15.00 11.80
C ASN A 255 -4.01 -15.34 10.56
N ILE A 256 -3.45 -15.08 9.38
CA ILE A 256 -4.17 -15.13 8.12
C ILE A 256 -3.67 -16.30 7.28
N SER A 257 -4.59 -17.14 6.83
CA SER A 257 -4.31 -18.21 5.88
C SER A 257 -4.36 -17.69 4.44
N THR A 258 -3.37 -18.03 3.62
CA THR A 258 -3.29 -17.67 2.20
C THR A 258 -4.48 -18.19 1.40
N ILE A 259 -4.95 -19.42 1.71
CA ILE A 259 -6.13 -20.01 1.04
C ILE A 259 -7.42 -19.26 1.39
N LYS A 260 -7.56 -18.73 2.62
CA LYS A 260 -8.73 -17.90 2.99
C LYS A 260 -8.74 -16.57 2.22
N ILE A 261 -7.56 -15.95 2.08
CA ILE A 261 -7.43 -14.72 1.27
C ILE A 261 -7.73 -15.00 -0.20
N ALA A 262 -7.22 -16.09 -0.75
CA ALA A 262 -7.49 -16.48 -2.14
C ALA A 262 -9.00 -16.68 -2.39
N ARG A 263 -9.72 -17.37 -1.50
CA ARG A 263 -11.18 -17.55 -1.59
C ARG A 263 -11.93 -16.22 -1.51
N GLU A 264 -11.52 -15.33 -0.63
CA GLU A 264 -12.13 -14.00 -0.51
C GLU A 264 -11.92 -13.16 -1.78
N VAL A 265 -10.72 -13.19 -2.34
CA VAL A 265 -10.41 -12.52 -3.62
C VAL A 265 -11.27 -13.06 -4.75
N LEU A 266 -11.39 -14.39 -4.88
CA LEU A 266 -12.25 -15.01 -5.89
C LEU A 266 -13.73 -14.63 -5.71
N PHE A 267 -14.19 -14.54 -4.46
CA PHE A 267 -15.54 -14.08 -4.14
C PHE A 267 -15.73 -12.61 -4.58
N LEU A 268 -14.77 -11.73 -4.26
CA LEU A 268 -14.83 -10.30 -4.64
C LEU A 268 -14.84 -10.13 -6.16
N ILE A 269 -13.97 -10.85 -6.89
CA ILE A 269 -13.93 -10.78 -8.37
C ILE A 269 -15.25 -11.22 -9.00
N LYS A 270 -15.91 -12.23 -8.44
CA LYS A 270 -17.24 -12.69 -8.91
C LYS A 270 -18.33 -11.68 -8.58
N ASN A 271 -18.20 -10.92 -7.50
CA ASN A 271 -19.22 -9.97 -7.01
C ASN A 271 -18.95 -8.55 -7.53
N LYS A 272 -19.32 -8.30 -8.80
CA LYS A 272 -19.10 -7.00 -9.47
C LYS A 272 -19.77 -5.83 -8.74
N ASP A 273 -20.93 -6.04 -8.12
CA ASP A 273 -21.64 -4.98 -7.39
C ASP A 273 -20.88 -4.56 -6.14
N GLN A 274 -20.28 -5.50 -5.42
CA GLN A 274 -19.45 -5.20 -4.27
C GLN A 274 -18.17 -4.43 -4.68
N LEU A 275 -17.48 -4.85 -5.76
CA LEU A 275 -16.33 -4.13 -6.28
C LEU A 275 -16.72 -2.71 -6.71
N LYS A 276 -17.86 -2.55 -7.39
CA LYS A 276 -18.40 -1.25 -7.78
C LYS A 276 -18.68 -0.37 -6.55
N SER A 277 -19.36 -0.93 -5.54
CA SER A 277 -19.63 -0.22 -4.29
C SER A 277 -18.36 0.27 -3.59
N ILE A 278 -17.31 -0.58 -3.53
CA ILE A 278 -16.02 -0.18 -2.97
C ILE A 278 -15.43 0.97 -3.80
N ARG A 279 -15.42 0.87 -5.13
CA ARG A 279 -14.89 1.90 -6.04
C ARG A 279 -15.62 3.23 -5.87
N ASP A 280 -16.93 3.21 -5.79
CA ASP A 280 -17.77 4.40 -5.62
C ASP A 280 -17.52 5.07 -4.25
N ASN A 281 -17.37 4.28 -3.20
CA ASN A 281 -17.01 4.80 -1.89
C ASN A 281 -15.60 5.40 -1.87
N LEU A 282 -14.61 4.78 -2.53
CA LEU A 282 -13.27 5.33 -2.67
C LEU A 282 -13.27 6.65 -3.44
N ASN A 283 -14.07 6.76 -4.53
CA ASN A 283 -14.24 7.99 -5.28
C ASN A 283 -14.80 9.12 -4.41
N LYS A 284 -15.81 8.85 -3.59
CA LYS A 284 -16.40 9.82 -2.67
C LYS A 284 -15.40 10.32 -1.63
N GLU A 285 -14.57 9.42 -1.09
CA GLU A 285 -13.59 9.77 -0.03
C GLU A 285 -12.32 10.43 -0.58
N ARG A 286 -12.02 10.30 -1.86
CA ARG A 286 -10.85 10.95 -2.48
C ARG A 286 -10.87 12.47 -2.29
N GLY A 287 -12.05 13.09 -2.37
CA GLY A 287 -12.22 14.53 -2.29
C GLY A 287 -11.96 15.26 -3.62
N ASP A 288 -12.01 16.59 -3.56
CA ASP A 288 -11.88 17.45 -4.74
C ASP A 288 -10.43 17.63 -5.17
N LYS A 289 -10.23 17.81 -6.47
CA LYS A 289 -8.94 18.19 -7.07
C LYS A 289 -8.59 19.66 -6.76
N GLY A 290 -7.30 20.00 -6.91
CA GLY A 290 -6.80 21.38 -6.80
C GLY A 290 -5.95 21.65 -5.55
N ALA A 291 -5.67 20.65 -4.73
CA ALA A 291 -4.81 20.78 -3.55
C ALA A 291 -3.38 21.20 -3.92
N ALA A 292 -2.81 20.61 -4.98
CA ALA A 292 -1.47 20.94 -5.46
C ALA A 292 -1.38 22.39 -5.94
N LYS A 293 -2.41 22.89 -6.64
CA LYS A 293 -2.47 24.30 -7.07
C LYS A 293 -2.52 25.25 -5.87
N LYS A 294 -3.33 24.92 -4.86
CA LYS A 294 -3.41 25.71 -3.62
C LYS A 294 -2.08 25.70 -2.87
N LEU A 295 -1.39 24.54 -2.79
CA LEU A 295 -0.07 24.46 -2.17
C LEU A 295 0.95 25.31 -2.91
N ALA A 296 1.02 25.21 -4.24
CA ALA A 296 1.89 26.03 -5.07
C ALA A 296 1.64 27.55 -4.83
N SER A 297 0.38 27.97 -4.75
CA SER A 297 0.03 29.37 -4.45
C SER A 297 0.53 29.80 -3.07
N ILE A 298 0.46 28.94 -2.05
CA ILE A 298 1.02 29.22 -0.72
C ILE A 298 2.53 29.43 -0.82
N ILE A 299 3.25 28.56 -1.52
CA ILE A 299 4.71 28.63 -1.70
C ILE A 299 5.09 29.97 -2.36
N VAL A 300 4.49 30.26 -3.52
CA VAL A 300 4.79 31.50 -4.28
C VAL A 300 4.51 32.75 -3.45
N ASN A 301 3.36 32.80 -2.77
CA ASN A 301 3.01 33.96 -1.94
C ASN A 301 3.92 34.12 -0.72
N SER A 302 4.42 33.03 -0.16
CA SER A 302 5.37 33.08 0.95
C SER A 302 6.77 33.50 0.51
N MET A 303 7.19 33.11 -0.70
CA MET A 303 8.46 33.54 -1.29
C MET A 303 8.49 35.06 -1.58
N LYS A 304 7.38 35.64 -1.98
CA LYS A 304 7.25 37.07 -2.21
C LYS A 304 7.36 37.92 -0.94
N LYS A 305 7.24 37.34 0.25
CA LYS A 305 7.32 38.01 1.55
C LYS A 305 8.69 37.88 2.22
N LEU A 306 9.62 37.11 1.63
CA LEU A 306 11.01 37.00 2.04
C LEU A 306 11.89 38.06 1.36
#